data_539fd7761a2f1f735e08b63048c5ae73
#
_entry.id   539fd7761a2f1f735e08b63048c5ae73
#
_cell.length_a   1.000
_cell.length_b   1.000
_cell.length_c   1.000
_cell.angle_alpha   90.00
_cell.angle_beta   90.00
_cell.angle_gamma   90.00
#
_symmetry.space_group_name_H-M   'P 1'
#
loop_
_entity.id
_entity.type
_entity.pdbx_description
1 polymer ?
#
loop_
_entity_poly.entity_id
_entity_poly.type
_entity_poly.pdbx_seq_one_letter_code
_entity_poly.pdbx_strand_id
1 'polypeptide(L)'
;MWLAAETQWPANQSPDWQHIVTSPLIRCAGFAQALGQRYSIPVTRDSRFQEIHFGNWENRTAAELLQSDADALARFWQDPLDHPPPGGEHLPDFEVRVLSAWNDIQQQFYGKRILLITHGGVIRLLISHILQRPLERLLEIDVPLASMRHVCIDPAQSPRITHIWNLPA
;
A
#
# COMPACT_ATOMS: atom_id res chain seq x y z
N MET A 1 -17.59 -4.34 0.37
CA MET A 1 -16.17 -4.16 0.73
C MET A 1 -15.86 -2.84 1.46
N TRP A 2 -16.67 -1.80 1.30
CA TRP A 2 -16.51 -0.47 1.94
C TRP A 2 -16.92 -0.44 3.42
N LEU A 3 -17.93 -1.21 3.81
CA LEU A 3 -18.46 -1.28 5.18
C LEU A 3 -17.47 -1.85 6.23
N ALA A 4 -16.55 -2.70 5.82
CA ALA A 4 -15.66 -3.39 6.77
C ALA A 4 -14.54 -2.48 7.33
N ALA A 5 -14.05 -1.51 6.56
CA ALA A 5 -13.07 -0.54 7.06
C ALA A 5 -13.72 0.50 8.00
N GLU A 6 -15.02 0.77 7.83
CA GLU A 6 -15.76 1.67 8.72
C GLU A 6 -16.08 1.07 10.08
N THR A 7 -16.24 -0.27 10.17
CA THR A 7 -16.57 -0.95 11.43
C THR A 7 -15.40 -1.05 12.41
N GLN A 8 -14.17 -0.88 11.94
CA GLN A 8 -12.99 -0.86 12.82
C GLN A 8 -12.76 0.50 13.49
N TRP A 9 -13.38 1.57 12.95
CA TRP A 9 -13.33 2.88 13.59
C TRP A 9 -14.52 3.03 14.52
N PRO A 10 -14.33 3.44 15.81
CA PRO A 10 -15.44 3.65 16.73
C PRO A 10 -16.46 4.62 16.10
N ALA A 11 -17.70 4.17 15.98
CA ALA A 11 -18.78 4.89 15.29
C ALA A 11 -19.03 6.32 15.82
N ASN A 12 -18.55 6.62 17.03
CA ASN A 12 -18.74 7.89 17.72
C ASN A 12 -17.49 8.77 17.80
N GLN A 13 -16.39 8.42 17.12
CA GLN A 13 -15.17 9.23 17.07
C GLN A 13 -14.89 9.66 15.64
N SER A 14 -14.77 10.96 15.42
CA SER A 14 -14.16 11.46 14.18
C SER A 14 -12.70 11.03 14.15
N PRO A 15 -12.22 10.54 13.01
CA PRO A 15 -10.80 10.25 12.88
C PRO A 15 -10.01 11.54 13.07
N ASP A 16 -8.88 11.43 13.71
CA ASP A 16 -8.00 12.57 13.95
C ASP A 16 -6.98 12.80 12.81
N TRP A 17 -7.25 12.19 11.63
CA TRP A 17 -6.48 12.45 10.42
C TRP A 17 -6.71 13.87 9.90
N GLN A 18 -5.63 14.53 9.56
CA GLN A 18 -5.63 15.92 9.08
C GLN A 18 -5.54 16.01 7.57
N HIS A 19 -5.15 14.90 6.90
CA HIS A 19 -5.08 14.79 5.45
C HIS A 19 -5.15 13.33 5.02
N ILE A 20 -5.71 13.08 3.83
CA ILE A 20 -5.72 11.78 3.17
C ILE A 20 -4.88 11.87 1.90
N VAL A 21 -3.89 10.99 1.77
CA VAL A 21 -3.16 10.76 0.52
C VAL A 21 -3.61 9.43 -0.06
N THR A 22 -3.85 9.36 -1.36
CA THR A 22 -4.38 8.14 -1.98
C THR A 22 -3.79 7.84 -3.34
N SER A 23 -3.68 6.54 -3.66
CA SER A 23 -3.54 6.09 -5.03
C SER A 23 -4.69 6.60 -5.90
N PRO A 24 -4.46 7.00 -7.16
CA PRO A 24 -5.54 7.42 -8.06
C PRO A 24 -6.41 6.28 -8.57
N LEU A 25 -6.01 5.00 -8.38
CA LEU A 25 -6.81 3.85 -8.82
C LEU A 25 -8.16 3.84 -8.10
N ILE A 26 -9.22 3.56 -8.85
CA ILE A 26 -10.62 3.79 -8.41
C ILE A 26 -10.97 3.11 -7.08
N ARG A 27 -10.39 1.92 -6.81
CA ARG A 27 -10.61 1.17 -5.56
C ARG A 27 -10.07 1.91 -4.32
N CYS A 28 -9.03 2.73 -4.46
CA CYS A 28 -8.48 3.55 -3.39
C CYS A 28 -9.06 4.96 -3.41
N ALA A 29 -9.07 5.60 -4.58
CA ALA A 29 -9.52 6.98 -4.74
C ALA A 29 -11.00 7.17 -4.37
N GLY A 30 -11.86 6.21 -4.72
CA GLY A 30 -13.28 6.26 -4.36
C GLY A 30 -13.49 6.20 -2.84
N PHE A 31 -12.77 5.29 -2.15
CA PHE A 31 -12.83 5.19 -0.68
C PHE A 31 -12.27 6.46 -0.01
N ALA A 32 -11.12 6.94 -0.48
CA ALA A 32 -10.54 8.19 0.02
C ALA A 32 -11.49 9.38 -0.11
N GLN A 33 -12.17 9.51 -1.27
CA GLN A 33 -13.13 10.58 -1.53
C GLN A 33 -14.33 10.49 -0.57
N ALA A 34 -14.88 9.30 -0.36
CA ALA A 34 -16.01 9.10 0.56
C ALA A 34 -15.63 9.49 2.01
N LEU A 35 -14.45 9.07 2.49
CA LEU A 35 -13.95 9.45 3.81
C LEU A 35 -13.70 10.95 3.91
N GLY A 36 -13.04 11.54 2.91
CA GLY A 36 -12.77 12.97 2.87
C GLY A 36 -14.04 13.81 2.94
N GLN A 37 -15.09 13.43 2.21
CA GLN A 37 -16.40 14.08 2.26
C GLN A 37 -17.08 13.91 3.62
N ARG A 38 -17.10 12.68 4.16
CA ARG A 38 -17.77 12.36 5.43
C ARG A 38 -17.19 13.13 6.61
N TYR A 39 -15.86 13.27 6.65
CA TYR A 39 -15.15 13.87 7.80
C TYR A 39 -14.55 15.24 7.50
N SER A 40 -14.84 15.82 6.34
CA SER A 40 -14.29 17.13 5.89
C SER A 40 -12.75 17.14 5.91
N ILE A 41 -12.12 16.04 5.50
CA ILE A 41 -10.67 15.89 5.45
C ILE A 41 -10.21 16.08 3.99
N PRO A 42 -9.19 16.94 3.74
CA PRO A 42 -8.65 17.14 2.41
C PRO A 42 -8.00 15.87 1.86
N VAL A 43 -8.21 15.61 0.56
CA VAL A 43 -7.72 14.42 -0.15
C VAL A 43 -6.79 14.83 -1.27
N THR A 44 -5.58 14.25 -1.32
CA THR A 44 -4.63 14.39 -2.43
C THR A 44 -4.39 13.03 -3.07
N ARG A 45 -4.37 12.98 -4.41
CA ARG A 45 -4.02 11.79 -5.19
C ARG A 45 -2.57 11.87 -5.62
N ASP A 46 -1.82 10.78 -5.45
CA ASP A 46 -0.45 10.65 -5.94
C ASP A 46 -0.30 9.35 -6.72
N SER A 47 0.05 9.47 -8.01
CA SER A 47 0.20 8.33 -8.92
C SER A 47 1.34 7.39 -8.52
N ARG A 48 2.32 7.88 -7.79
CA ARG A 48 3.45 7.08 -7.31
C ARG A 48 3.03 6.03 -6.25
N PHE A 49 1.82 6.15 -5.67
CA PHE A 49 1.23 5.14 -4.77
C PHE A 49 0.30 4.16 -5.48
N GLN A 50 0.31 4.08 -6.81
CA GLN A 50 -0.37 3.01 -7.53
C GLN A 50 0.25 1.65 -7.19
N GLU A 51 -0.56 0.59 -7.35
CA GLU A 51 -0.06 -0.79 -7.25
C GLU A 51 1.04 -1.02 -8.29
N ILE A 52 1.94 -1.96 -8.01
CA ILE A 52 2.88 -2.43 -9.00
C ILE A 52 2.12 -2.88 -10.26
N HIS A 53 2.62 -2.48 -11.43
CA HIS A 53 1.99 -2.88 -12.69
C HIS A 53 2.35 -4.32 -13.03
N PHE A 54 1.35 -5.20 -13.07
CA PHE A 54 1.56 -6.62 -13.31
C PHE A 54 1.62 -7.01 -14.80
N GLY A 55 1.62 -6.05 -15.73
CA GLY A 55 1.74 -6.31 -17.16
C GLY A 55 0.67 -7.25 -17.69
N ASN A 56 1.08 -8.35 -18.33
CA ASN A 56 0.18 -9.36 -18.90
C ASN A 56 -0.62 -10.13 -17.84
N TRP A 57 -0.29 -9.97 -16.56
CA TRP A 57 -1.01 -10.61 -15.47
C TRP A 57 -2.10 -9.73 -14.84
N GLU A 58 -2.27 -8.49 -15.33
CA GLU A 58 -3.34 -7.60 -14.85
C GLU A 58 -4.72 -8.27 -15.00
N ASN A 59 -5.57 -8.08 -13.96
CA ASN A 59 -6.92 -8.65 -13.87
C ASN A 59 -6.97 -10.19 -13.90
N ARG A 60 -5.89 -10.88 -13.61
CA ARG A 60 -5.83 -12.33 -13.51
C ARG A 60 -5.58 -12.77 -12.06
N THR A 61 -6.20 -13.86 -11.69
CA THR A 61 -5.96 -14.50 -10.38
C THR A 61 -4.72 -15.39 -10.43
N ALA A 62 -4.11 -15.66 -9.28
CA ALA A 62 -3.01 -16.62 -9.18
C ALA A 62 -3.43 -18.04 -9.69
N ALA A 63 -4.68 -18.44 -9.47
CA ALA A 63 -5.20 -19.72 -9.96
C ALA A 63 -5.24 -19.80 -11.49
N GLU A 64 -5.64 -18.70 -12.17
CA GLU A 64 -5.62 -18.61 -13.63
C GLU A 64 -4.19 -18.60 -14.20
N LEU A 65 -3.28 -17.91 -13.51
CA LEU A 65 -1.86 -17.87 -13.87
C LEU A 65 -1.19 -19.24 -13.70
N LEU A 66 -1.52 -19.99 -12.65
CA LEU A 66 -1.04 -21.36 -12.47
C LEU A 66 -1.47 -22.31 -13.60
N GLN A 67 -2.59 -22.05 -14.27
CA GLN A 67 -3.03 -22.86 -15.42
C GLN A 67 -2.38 -22.47 -16.73
N SER A 68 -1.98 -21.20 -16.90
CA SER A 68 -1.56 -20.66 -18.20
C SER A 68 -0.11 -20.19 -18.26
N ASP A 69 0.52 -19.90 -17.11
CA ASP A 69 1.87 -19.31 -17.01
C ASP A 69 2.57 -19.69 -15.69
N ALA A 70 2.41 -20.98 -15.31
CA ALA A 70 2.87 -21.50 -14.03
C ALA A 70 4.38 -21.28 -13.79
N ASP A 71 5.20 -21.50 -14.82
CA ASP A 71 6.65 -21.39 -14.70
C ASP A 71 7.10 -19.93 -14.45
N ALA A 72 6.51 -18.97 -15.15
CA ALA A 72 6.82 -17.55 -14.94
C ALA A 72 6.34 -17.08 -13.56
N LEU A 73 5.15 -17.53 -13.14
CA LEU A 73 4.62 -17.21 -11.80
C LEU A 73 5.50 -17.81 -10.69
N ALA A 74 5.98 -19.04 -10.87
CA ALA A 74 6.89 -19.67 -9.89
C ALA A 74 8.22 -18.92 -9.78
N ARG A 75 8.81 -18.51 -10.91
CA ARG A 75 10.03 -17.69 -10.91
C ARG A 75 9.82 -16.35 -10.24
N PHE A 76 8.72 -15.65 -10.54
CA PHE A 76 8.38 -14.39 -9.87
C PHE A 76 8.22 -14.55 -8.35
N TRP A 77 7.59 -15.62 -7.88
CA TRP A 77 7.44 -15.86 -6.44
C TRP A 77 8.78 -16.20 -5.76
N GLN A 78 9.67 -16.87 -6.47
CA GLN A 78 10.99 -17.26 -5.96
C GLN A 78 11.96 -16.07 -5.95
N ASP A 79 11.94 -15.27 -7.01
CA ASP A 79 12.84 -14.13 -7.22
C ASP A 79 12.13 -13.03 -8.03
N PRO A 80 11.40 -12.13 -7.34
CA PRO A 80 10.65 -11.05 -7.99
C PRO A 80 11.54 -9.93 -8.54
N LEU A 81 12.84 -9.89 -8.19
CA LEU A 81 13.78 -8.91 -8.71
C LEU A 81 14.19 -9.23 -10.14
N ASP A 82 14.66 -10.46 -10.36
CA ASP A 82 15.18 -10.89 -11.66
C ASP A 82 14.08 -11.40 -12.60
N HIS A 83 12.90 -11.72 -12.06
CA HIS A 83 11.78 -12.29 -12.82
C HIS A 83 10.49 -11.48 -12.65
N PRO A 84 10.42 -10.23 -13.18
CA PRO A 84 9.21 -9.43 -13.10
C PRO A 84 8.07 -10.07 -13.91
N PRO A 85 6.80 -9.70 -13.65
CA PRO A 85 5.68 -10.11 -14.50
C PRO A 85 5.91 -9.71 -15.95
N PRO A 86 5.57 -10.53 -16.94
CA PRO A 86 5.79 -10.22 -18.35
C PRO A 86 5.13 -8.89 -18.77
N GLY A 87 5.93 -7.93 -19.23
CA GLY A 87 5.48 -6.59 -19.58
C GLY A 87 5.06 -5.75 -18.36
N GLY A 88 5.37 -6.20 -17.15
CA GLY A 88 5.09 -5.50 -15.91
C GLY A 88 6.20 -4.54 -15.48
N GLU A 89 5.98 -3.89 -14.36
CA GLU A 89 6.93 -2.99 -13.71
C GLU A 89 8.02 -3.80 -13.00
N HIS A 90 9.27 -3.36 -13.11
CA HIS A 90 10.36 -3.94 -12.36
C HIS A 90 10.29 -3.50 -10.89
N LEU A 91 10.60 -4.42 -9.98
CA LEU A 91 10.51 -4.16 -8.54
C LEU A 91 11.41 -3.00 -8.05
N PRO A 92 12.63 -2.78 -8.58
CA PRO A 92 13.42 -1.61 -8.24
C PRO A 92 12.80 -0.27 -8.69
N ASP A 93 12.14 -0.23 -9.86
CA ASP A 93 11.46 0.98 -10.35
C ASP A 93 10.25 1.30 -9.47
N PHE A 94 9.50 0.26 -9.10
CA PHE A 94 8.42 0.34 -8.13
C PHE A 94 8.91 0.91 -6.79
N GLU A 95 10.02 0.40 -6.26
CA GLU A 95 10.63 0.89 -5.03
C GLU A 95 10.98 2.38 -5.12
N VAL A 96 11.69 2.78 -6.16
CA VAL A 96 12.13 4.16 -6.36
C VAL A 96 10.95 5.13 -6.35
N ARG A 97 9.86 4.84 -7.12
CA ARG A 97 8.72 5.76 -7.17
C ARG A 97 7.93 5.83 -5.86
N VAL A 98 7.75 4.69 -5.19
CA VAL A 98 7.01 4.65 -3.92
C VAL A 98 7.79 5.35 -2.81
N LEU A 99 9.10 5.09 -2.69
CA LEU A 99 9.93 5.73 -1.66
C LEU A 99 10.13 7.22 -1.93
N SER A 100 10.17 7.67 -3.18
CA SER A 100 10.12 9.10 -3.51
C SER A 100 8.85 9.75 -2.96
N ALA A 101 7.67 9.17 -3.24
CA ALA A 101 6.41 9.68 -2.73
C ALA A 101 6.34 9.62 -1.18
N TRP A 102 6.86 8.56 -0.58
CA TRP A 102 6.93 8.38 0.86
C TRP A 102 7.76 9.49 1.53
N ASN A 103 8.91 9.83 0.97
CA ASN A 103 9.75 10.92 1.48
C ASN A 103 9.07 12.28 1.33
N ASP A 104 8.40 12.53 0.20
CA ASP A 104 7.68 13.78 -0.03
C ASP A 104 6.54 13.98 0.98
N ILE A 105 5.72 12.95 1.27
CA ILE A 105 4.64 13.10 2.25
C ILE A 105 5.18 13.32 3.67
N GLN A 106 6.32 12.72 4.03
CA GLN A 106 6.94 12.97 5.33
C GLN A 106 7.38 14.42 5.48
N GLN A 107 7.93 15.03 4.44
CA GLN A 107 8.35 16.43 4.43
C GLN A 107 7.15 17.38 4.41
N GLN A 108 6.21 17.15 3.48
CA GLN A 108 5.05 18.02 3.27
C GLN A 108 4.10 18.06 4.47
N PHE A 109 3.94 16.92 5.14
CA PHE A 109 2.98 16.76 6.23
C PHE A 109 3.65 16.53 7.58
N TYR A 110 4.85 17.09 7.76
CA TYR A 110 5.56 16.99 9.02
C TYR A 110 4.69 17.42 10.21
N GLY A 111 4.68 16.60 11.27
CA GLY A 111 3.87 16.84 12.48
C GLY A 111 2.37 16.63 12.34
N LYS A 112 1.89 16.15 11.17
CA LYS A 112 0.48 15.86 10.93
C LYS A 112 0.18 14.35 10.96
N ARG A 113 -1.07 14.03 11.26
CA ARG A 113 -1.61 12.67 11.13
C ARG A 113 -2.21 12.48 9.75
N ILE A 114 -1.63 11.58 8.97
CA ILE A 114 -1.98 11.33 7.57
C ILE A 114 -2.52 9.91 7.42
N LEU A 115 -3.61 9.77 6.67
CA LEU A 115 -4.09 8.48 6.20
C LEU A 115 -3.60 8.26 4.77
N LEU A 116 -2.76 7.26 4.54
CA LEU A 116 -2.38 6.79 3.21
C LEU A 116 -3.27 5.61 2.79
N ILE A 117 -4.04 5.79 1.70
CA ILE A 117 -4.90 4.75 1.14
C ILE A 117 -4.28 4.24 -0.17
N THR A 118 -3.81 3.01 -0.14
CA THR A 118 -3.04 2.42 -1.22
C THR A 118 -3.27 0.90 -1.33
N HIS A 119 -2.33 0.17 -1.91
CA HIS A 119 -2.44 -1.22 -2.31
C HIS A 119 -1.51 -2.14 -1.52
N GLY A 120 -1.74 -3.45 -1.65
CA GLY A 120 -0.98 -4.46 -0.93
C GLY A 120 0.52 -4.44 -1.22
N GLY A 121 0.92 -4.26 -2.49
CA GLY A 121 2.33 -4.17 -2.88
C GLY A 121 3.02 -2.94 -2.28
N VAL A 122 2.36 -1.77 -2.34
CA VAL A 122 2.89 -0.54 -1.74
C VAL A 122 3.03 -0.67 -0.23
N ILE A 123 2.03 -1.26 0.45
CA ILE A 123 2.10 -1.48 1.91
C ILE A 123 3.24 -2.43 2.26
N ARG A 124 3.43 -3.54 1.51
CA ARG A 124 4.55 -4.46 1.69
C ARG A 124 5.88 -3.74 1.57
N LEU A 125 6.03 -2.92 0.52
CA LEU A 125 7.26 -2.16 0.28
C LEU A 125 7.57 -1.20 1.42
N LEU A 126 6.60 -0.42 1.88
CA LEU A 126 6.79 0.50 2.99
C LEU A 126 7.12 -0.23 4.30
N ILE A 127 6.48 -1.38 4.57
CA ILE A 127 6.83 -2.24 5.71
C ILE A 127 8.26 -2.76 5.59
N SER A 128 8.66 -3.28 4.40
CA SER A 128 10.01 -3.77 4.13
C SER A 128 11.04 -2.69 4.39
N HIS A 129 10.81 -1.49 3.84
CA HIS A 129 11.67 -0.32 4.02
C HIS A 129 11.80 0.08 5.50
N ILE A 130 10.68 0.19 6.24
CA ILE A 130 10.67 0.57 7.67
C ILE A 130 11.40 -0.47 8.52
N LEU A 131 11.24 -1.76 8.22
CA LEU A 131 11.87 -2.86 8.95
C LEU A 131 13.27 -3.21 8.41
N GLN A 132 13.79 -2.46 7.44
CA GLN A 132 15.09 -2.68 6.79
C GLN A 132 15.26 -4.12 6.27
N ARG A 133 14.17 -4.67 5.69
CA ARG A 133 14.18 -6.00 5.08
C ARG A 133 14.62 -5.92 3.62
N PRO A 134 15.32 -6.94 3.11
CA PRO A 134 15.69 -7.00 1.71
C PRO A 134 14.47 -6.99 0.79
N LEU A 135 14.57 -6.32 -0.36
CA LEU A 135 13.48 -6.17 -1.32
C LEU A 135 13.04 -7.52 -1.93
N GLU A 136 13.97 -8.47 -2.07
CA GLU A 136 13.74 -9.83 -2.54
C GLU A 136 12.71 -10.59 -1.67
N ARG A 137 12.62 -10.20 -0.40
CA ARG A 137 11.70 -10.83 0.57
C ARG A 137 10.36 -10.11 0.69
N LEU A 138 10.06 -9.21 -0.25
CA LEU A 138 8.83 -8.40 -0.22
C LEU A 138 7.56 -9.25 -0.13
N LEU A 139 7.50 -10.35 -0.86
CA LEU A 139 6.34 -11.23 -0.95
C LEU A 139 6.09 -12.05 0.33
N GLU A 140 7.06 -12.13 1.25
CA GLU A 140 6.88 -12.79 2.54
C GLU A 140 6.05 -11.95 3.54
N ILE A 141 5.85 -10.66 3.25
CA ILE A 141 5.09 -9.77 4.14
C ILE A 141 3.61 -9.95 3.89
N ASP A 142 2.89 -10.46 4.89
CA ASP A 142 1.44 -10.60 4.81
C ASP A 142 0.73 -9.25 4.97
N VAL A 143 -0.13 -8.94 4.00
CA VAL A 143 -0.98 -7.73 4.00
C VAL A 143 -2.40 -8.17 3.62
N PRO A 144 -3.23 -8.54 4.61
CA PRO A 144 -4.61 -8.88 4.38
C PRO A 144 -5.41 -7.73 3.76
N LEU A 145 -6.49 -8.07 3.07
CA LEU A 145 -7.40 -7.07 2.49
C LEU A 145 -7.95 -6.16 3.59
N ALA A 146 -8.03 -4.86 3.29
CA ALA A 146 -8.54 -3.82 4.19
C ALA A 146 -7.82 -3.74 5.56
N SER A 147 -6.61 -4.26 5.66
CA SER A 147 -5.78 -4.10 6.86
C SER A 147 -5.21 -2.69 6.95
N MET A 148 -4.90 -2.24 8.16
CA MET A 148 -4.30 -0.95 8.42
C MET A 148 -3.01 -1.11 9.23
N ARG A 149 -2.04 -0.24 8.98
CA ARG A 149 -0.77 -0.14 9.72
C ARG A 149 -0.60 1.27 10.23
N HIS A 150 -0.28 1.41 11.50
CA HIS A 150 0.08 2.70 12.07
C HIS A 150 1.59 2.83 12.11
N VAL A 151 2.10 3.85 11.46
CA VAL A 151 3.54 4.19 11.41
C VAL A 151 3.77 5.47 12.18
N CYS A 152 4.67 5.42 13.15
CA CYS A 152 5.16 6.60 13.84
C CYS A 152 6.47 7.05 13.19
N ILE A 153 6.54 8.31 12.79
CA ILE A 153 7.72 8.93 12.19
C ILE A 153 8.18 10.04 13.14
N ASP A 154 9.33 9.82 13.75
CA ASP A 154 10.00 10.76 14.63
C ASP A 154 11.31 11.20 13.96
N PRO A 155 11.59 12.50 13.79
CA PRO A 155 12.83 12.97 13.17
C PRO A 155 14.11 12.49 13.85
N ALA A 156 14.04 12.21 15.15
CA ALA A 156 15.16 11.75 15.95
C ALA A 156 15.33 10.22 15.94
N GLN A 157 14.41 9.48 15.31
CA GLN A 157 14.37 8.03 15.32
C GLN A 157 13.96 7.48 13.94
N SER A 158 14.38 6.26 13.63
CA SER A 158 13.87 5.57 12.44
C SER A 158 12.35 5.36 12.53
N PRO A 159 11.61 5.45 11.40
CA PRO A 159 10.19 5.12 11.34
C PRO A 159 9.91 3.74 11.94
N ARG A 160 8.80 3.60 12.66
CA ARG A 160 8.44 2.33 13.30
C ARG A 160 6.95 2.04 13.16
N ILE A 161 6.62 0.77 12.97
CA ILE A 161 5.24 0.29 12.97
C ILE A 161 4.81 0.08 14.42
N THR A 162 3.76 0.77 14.86
CA THR A 162 3.30 0.73 16.26
C THR A 162 2.06 -0.13 16.45
N HIS A 163 1.17 -0.20 15.46
CA HIS A 163 -0.06 -0.99 15.51
C HIS A 163 -0.38 -1.63 14.16
N ILE A 164 -0.99 -2.79 14.21
CA ILE A 164 -1.46 -3.54 13.05
C ILE A 164 -2.92 -3.91 13.31
N TRP A 165 -3.82 -3.50 12.41
CA TRP A 165 -5.22 -3.91 12.44
C TRP A 165 -5.51 -4.73 11.18
N ASN A 166 -6.01 -5.94 11.38
CA ASN A 166 -6.51 -6.78 10.32
C ASN A 166 -8.02 -6.94 10.51
N LEU A 167 -8.79 -6.95 9.43
CA LEU A 167 -10.19 -7.33 9.51
C LEU A 167 -10.28 -8.77 10.02
N PRO A 168 -11.24 -9.09 10.91
CA PRO A 168 -11.57 -10.48 11.18
C PRO A 168 -11.98 -11.15 9.86
N ALA A 169 -11.50 -12.38 9.66
CA ALA A 169 -11.80 -13.19 8.49
C ALA A 169 -13.29 -13.50 8.40
#